data_6a9c9c0876bb460e0751b0e6cd460c26
#
_entry.id   6a9c9c0876bb460e0751b0e6cd460c26
#
_cell.length_a   1.000
_cell.length_b   1.000
_cell.length_c   1.000
_cell.angle_alpha   90.00
_cell.angle_beta   90.00
_cell.angle_gamma   90.00
#
_symmetry.space_group_name_H-M   'P 1'
#
loop_
_entity.id
_entity.type
_entity.pdbx_description
1 polymer ?
#
loop_
_entity_poly.entity_id
_entity_poly.type
_entity_poly.pdbx_seq_one_letter_code
_entity_poly.pdbx_strand_id
1 'polypeptide(L)'
;MNNLSSKLFLNCIVLFLALSSFTILQKQSFIVEKAKLLIDSFNPEQKEKAMLDFSDEDRTSWTYLPAQNRRGLPYKQMSSKQKTLVNNFVKVHLSEMGYNKTQEVIALEQVLFELEGASKRDTELYFISFFGNPLKDKVWGWSFEGHHVSLNFTIINGKVSSSPRFLGSNPGEVKEGRKKGLRVLRSEEDLGMTLINSMTEAQKNKAIISTKTYGEVVTASESQVDHLGDKGISVSDFDTSQRKKFDKLLDLYIFYLADELANERKKLIEKSGIENLIFAWAGSLKTGNAHYYRIQGKEFLIEFDNSQNNANHIHTVWRDFDGDFGRDLIKEHYKNSNHH
;
A
#
# COMPACT_ATOMS: atom_id res chain seq x y z
N MET A 1 -32.94 -13.61 -40.09
CA MET A 1 -32.97 -13.63 -38.61
C MET A 1 -31.70 -13.08 -37.93
N ASN A 2 -30.67 -12.65 -38.68
CA ASN A 2 -29.36 -12.27 -38.05
C ASN A 2 -29.20 -10.79 -37.64
N ASN A 3 -30.17 -9.93 -37.95
CA ASN A 3 -30.04 -8.46 -37.72
C ASN A 3 -30.61 -8.00 -36.37
N LEU A 4 -31.44 -8.79 -35.71
CA LEU A 4 -32.04 -8.41 -34.42
C LEU A 4 -31.14 -8.76 -33.25
N SER A 5 -30.42 -9.93 -33.31
CA SER A 5 -29.49 -10.36 -32.28
C SER A 5 -28.23 -9.49 -32.21
N SER A 6 -27.72 -9.04 -33.37
CA SER A 6 -26.56 -8.14 -33.41
C SER A 6 -26.86 -6.74 -32.86
N LYS A 7 -28.07 -6.21 -33.14
CA LYS A 7 -28.51 -4.93 -32.56
C LYS A 7 -28.75 -5.00 -31.05
N LEU A 8 -29.32 -6.13 -30.58
CA LEU A 8 -29.49 -6.36 -29.13
C LEU A 8 -28.16 -6.46 -28.42
N PHE A 9 -27.20 -7.19 -28.98
CA PHE A 9 -25.85 -7.34 -28.43
C PHE A 9 -25.09 -6.00 -28.40
N LEU A 10 -25.19 -5.19 -29.49
CA LEU A 10 -24.58 -3.87 -29.54
C LEU A 10 -25.20 -2.91 -28.52
N ASN A 11 -26.53 -2.93 -28.34
CA ASN A 11 -27.20 -2.11 -27.33
C ASN A 11 -26.84 -2.51 -25.90
N CYS A 12 -26.65 -3.81 -25.61
CA CYS A 12 -26.17 -4.29 -24.32
C CYS A 12 -24.74 -3.81 -24.02
N ILE A 13 -23.86 -3.82 -25.02
CA ILE A 13 -22.47 -3.34 -24.88
C ILE A 13 -22.46 -1.81 -24.61
N VAL A 14 -23.25 -1.05 -25.37
CA VAL A 14 -23.34 0.41 -25.18
C VAL A 14 -23.92 0.75 -23.80
N LEU A 15 -24.95 0.03 -23.35
CA LEU A 15 -25.54 0.23 -22.02
C LEU A 15 -24.56 -0.13 -20.91
N PHE A 16 -23.79 -1.22 -21.07
CA PHE A 16 -22.76 -1.63 -20.09
C PHE A 16 -21.62 -0.62 -20.02
N LEU A 17 -21.15 -0.10 -21.16
CA LEU A 17 -20.14 0.96 -21.20
C LEU A 17 -20.64 2.28 -20.59
N ALA A 18 -21.90 2.63 -20.82
CA ALA A 18 -22.50 3.82 -20.22
C ALA A 18 -22.67 3.70 -18.70
N LEU A 19 -23.08 2.53 -18.20
CA LEU A 19 -23.19 2.26 -16.76
C LEU A 19 -21.82 2.27 -16.08
N SER A 20 -20.81 1.65 -16.69
CA SER A 20 -19.45 1.66 -16.14
C SER A 20 -18.84 3.05 -16.10
N SER A 21 -19.03 3.86 -17.16
CA SER A 21 -18.57 5.25 -17.19
C SER A 21 -19.27 6.12 -16.16
N PHE A 22 -20.58 5.93 -15.95
CA PHE A 22 -21.35 6.64 -14.94
C PHE A 22 -20.88 6.33 -13.51
N THR A 23 -20.58 5.06 -13.23
CA THR A 23 -20.06 4.62 -11.91
C THR A 23 -18.68 5.22 -11.63
N ILE A 24 -17.79 5.26 -12.62
CA ILE A 24 -16.47 5.88 -12.51
C ILE A 24 -16.58 7.38 -12.23
N LEU A 25 -17.45 8.09 -12.95
CA LEU A 25 -17.67 9.53 -12.74
C LEU A 25 -18.24 9.84 -11.36
N GLN A 26 -19.19 9.04 -10.86
CA GLN A 26 -19.75 9.23 -9.52
C GLN A 26 -18.66 9.02 -8.44
N LYS A 27 -17.78 8.05 -8.59
CA LYS A 27 -16.72 7.79 -7.63
C LYS A 27 -15.66 8.90 -7.63
N GLN A 28 -15.24 9.37 -8.80
CA GLN A 28 -14.33 10.51 -8.87
C GLN A 28 -14.92 11.73 -8.16
N SER A 29 -16.21 12.01 -8.40
CA SER A 29 -16.95 13.05 -7.71
C SER A 29 -16.92 12.88 -6.19
N PHE A 30 -17.08 11.64 -5.69
CA PHE A 30 -17.04 11.33 -4.26
C PHE A 30 -15.64 11.54 -3.64
N ILE A 31 -14.57 11.09 -4.31
CA ILE A 31 -13.19 11.31 -3.85
C ILE A 31 -12.87 12.80 -3.77
N VAL A 32 -13.21 13.53 -4.84
CA VAL A 32 -13.00 14.99 -4.91
C VAL A 32 -13.83 15.72 -3.85
N GLU A 33 -15.09 15.28 -3.58
CA GLU A 33 -15.92 15.82 -2.51
C GLU A 33 -15.27 15.67 -1.14
N LYS A 34 -14.73 14.47 -0.82
CA LYS A 34 -14.03 14.24 0.46
C LYS A 34 -12.76 15.07 0.57
N ALA A 35 -11.99 15.19 -0.52
CA ALA A 35 -10.83 16.08 -0.57
C ALA A 35 -11.25 17.55 -0.34
N LYS A 36 -12.32 17.99 -1.00
CA LYS A 36 -12.87 19.36 -0.85
C LYS A 36 -13.26 19.66 0.59
N LEU A 37 -14.04 18.77 1.23
CA LEU A 37 -14.46 18.96 2.63
C LEU A 37 -13.26 19.10 3.57
N LEU A 38 -12.21 18.34 3.34
CA LEU A 38 -10.98 18.40 4.12
C LEU A 38 -10.23 19.71 3.86
N ILE A 39 -9.94 20.04 2.60
CA ILE A 39 -9.17 21.22 2.19
C ILE A 39 -9.89 22.52 2.60
N ASP A 40 -11.21 22.57 2.45
CA ASP A 40 -12.00 23.74 2.87
C ASP A 40 -11.99 23.96 4.38
N SER A 41 -11.74 22.93 5.16
CA SER A 41 -11.63 23.03 6.61
C SER A 41 -10.30 23.62 7.10
N PHE A 42 -9.28 23.69 6.22
CA PHE A 42 -7.96 24.23 6.55
C PHE A 42 -7.94 25.73 6.52
N ASN A 43 -7.28 26.33 7.50
CA ASN A 43 -6.92 27.76 7.48
C ASN A 43 -5.78 28.01 6.46
N PRO A 44 -5.43 29.27 6.16
CA PRO A 44 -4.39 29.58 5.16
C PRO A 44 -3.03 28.92 5.46
N GLU A 45 -2.56 28.96 6.71
CA GLU A 45 -1.29 28.35 7.11
C GLU A 45 -1.30 26.82 6.98
N GLN A 46 -2.43 26.18 7.32
CA GLN A 46 -2.60 24.75 7.15
C GLN A 46 -2.65 24.35 5.67
N LYS A 47 -3.27 25.19 4.81
CA LYS A 47 -3.28 24.97 3.36
C LYS A 47 -1.89 25.04 2.76
N GLU A 48 -1.08 26.01 3.19
CA GLU A 48 0.30 26.16 2.73
C GLU A 48 1.13 24.89 3.02
N LYS A 49 0.93 24.28 4.19
CA LYS A 49 1.61 23.02 4.57
C LYS A 49 1.07 21.80 3.85
N ALA A 50 -0.24 21.73 3.63
CA ALA A 50 -0.91 20.53 3.09
C ALA A 50 -0.95 20.49 1.57
N MET A 51 -0.91 21.64 0.86
CA MET A 51 -1.09 21.75 -0.57
C MET A 51 0.22 22.10 -1.24
N LEU A 52 0.81 21.13 -1.93
CA LEU A 52 2.09 21.23 -2.62
C LEU A 52 1.86 21.18 -4.13
N ASP A 53 2.80 21.68 -4.92
CA ASP A 53 2.74 21.53 -6.37
C ASP A 53 2.90 20.06 -6.77
N PHE A 54 2.22 19.63 -7.84
CA PHE A 54 2.36 18.26 -8.35
C PHE A 54 3.78 17.97 -8.84
N SER A 55 4.51 18.99 -9.30
CA SER A 55 5.91 18.92 -9.73
C SER A 55 6.91 18.97 -8.58
N ASP A 56 6.45 19.12 -7.34
CA ASP A 56 7.32 19.12 -6.17
C ASP A 56 8.13 17.82 -6.09
N GLU A 57 9.45 17.93 -5.95
CA GLU A 57 10.37 16.79 -5.90
C GLU A 57 10.08 15.90 -4.69
N ASP A 58 9.62 16.49 -3.59
CA ASP A 58 9.21 15.76 -2.38
C ASP A 58 8.05 14.81 -2.63
N ARG A 59 7.28 14.96 -3.71
CA ARG A 59 6.19 14.04 -4.06
C ARG A 59 6.65 12.58 -4.14
N THR A 60 7.87 12.33 -4.57
CA THR A 60 8.45 10.98 -4.70
C THR A 60 9.45 10.65 -3.59
N SER A 61 9.70 11.59 -2.68
CA SER A 61 10.54 11.39 -1.50
C SER A 61 9.68 10.96 -0.31
N TRP A 62 9.69 9.70 0.03
CA TRP A 62 8.89 9.13 1.11
C TRP A 62 9.75 8.51 2.20
N THR A 63 9.22 8.40 3.40
CA THR A 63 9.93 7.80 4.53
C THR A 63 8.96 7.25 5.57
N TYR A 64 9.36 6.20 6.26
CA TYR A 64 8.64 5.55 7.35
C TYR A 64 9.35 5.65 8.71
N LEU A 65 10.48 6.34 8.75
CA LEU A 65 11.27 6.53 9.98
C LEU A 65 10.59 7.52 10.93
N PRO A 66 10.78 7.42 12.25
CA PRO A 66 10.22 8.38 13.20
C PRO A 66 10.89 9.73 13.00
N ALA A 67 10.13 10.72 12.50
CA ALA A 67 10.59 12.08 12.28
C ALA A 67 9.54 13.10 12.73
N GLN A 68 10.00 14.18 13.38
CA GLN A 68 9.13 15.27 13.82
C GLN A 68 8.80 16.25 12.70
N ASN A 69 9.70 16.37 11.72
CA ASN A 69 9.54 17.26 10.59
C ASN A 69 9.40 16.43 9.30
N ARG A 70 8.23 16.50 8.70
CA ARG A 70 7.90 15.93 7.39
C ARG A 70 7.16 16.97 6.57
N ARG A 71 7.12 16.79 5.25
CA ARG A 71 6.19 17.55 4.42
C ARG A 71 4.75 17.27 4.83
N GLY A 72 3.87 18.23 4.58
CA GLY A 72 2.46 18.09 4.86
C GLY A 72 2.01 18.66 6.19
N LEU A 73 0.72 18.58 6.45
CA LEU A 73 0.08 19.06 7.65
C LEU A 73 -0.04 17.93 8.68
N PRO A 74 0.61 18.02 9.87
CA PRO A 74 0.51 17.00 10.91
C PRO A 74 -0.83 17.04 11.65
N TYR A 75 -1.29 15.90 12.14
CA TYR A 75 -2.46 15.81 13.03
C TYR A 75 -2.35 16.73 14.24
N LYS A 76 -1.16 16.89 14.78
CA LYS A 76 -0.88 17.78 15.93
C LYS A 76 -1.32 19.23 15.73
N GLN A 77 -1.40 19.69 14.48
CA GLN A 77 -1.82 21.04 14.11
C GLN A 77 -3.28 21.10 13.65
N MET A 78 -4.04 20.03 13.84
CA MET A 78 -5.43 19.92 13.40
C MET A 78 -6.40 19.90 14.57
N SER A 79 -7.58 20.50 14.37
CA SER A 79 -8.73 20.31 15.25
C SER A 79 -9.26 18.88 15.17
N SER A 80 -10.03 18.44 16.17
CA SER A 80 -10.68 17.10 16.16
C SER A 80 -11.57 16.92 14.94
N LYS A 81 -12.25 17.97 14.46
CA LYS A 81 -13.07 17.94 13.26
C LYS A 81 -12.20 17.68 12.02
N GLN A 82 -11.06 18.34 11.89
CA GLN A 82 -10.13 18.16 10.77
C GLN A 82 -9.52 16.75 10.77
N LYS A 83 -9.11 16.22 11.92
CA LYS A 83 -8.64 14.83 12.07
C LYS A 83 -9.68 13.82 11.60
N THR A 84 -10.96 14.05 11.94
CA THR A 84 -12.08 13.22 11.44
C THR A 84 -12.20 13.30 9.92
N LEU A 85 -12.04 14.48 9.33
CA LEU A 85 -12.09 14.65 7.87
C LEU A 85 -10.91 13.96 7.17
N VAL A 86 -9.69 14.03 7.72
CA VAL A 86 -8.53 13.27 7.21
C VAL A 86 -8.83 11.76 7.25
N ASN A 87 -9.31 11.25 8.39
CA ASN A 87 -9.65 9.84 8.53
C ASN A 87 -10.70 9.39 7.51
N ASN A 88 -11.73 10.20 7.30
CA ASN A 88 -12.76 9.93 6.28
C ASN A 88 -12.20 9.98 4.86
N PHE A 89 -11.24 10.86 4.58
CA PHE A 89 -10.58 10.95 3.28
C PHE A 89 -9.66 9.73 3.03
N VAL A 90 -8.84 9.35 4.01
CA VAL A 90 -7.95 8.18 3.90
C VAL A 90 -8.75 6.89 3.67
N LYS A 91 -9.91 6.74 4.32
CA LYS A 91 -10.82 5.59 4.13
C LYS A 91 -11.33 5.41 2.72
N VAL A 92 -11.36 6.45 1.88
CA VAL A 92 -11.89 6.34 0.51
C VAL A 92 -11.10 5.36 -0.35
N HIS A 93 -9.80 5.22 -0.08
CA HIS A 93 -8.90 4.39 -0.87
C HIS A 93 -8.52 3.07 -0.17
N LEU A 94 -8.92 2.89 1.09
CA LEU A 94 -8.63 1.71 1.88
C LEU A 94 -9.89 0.89 2.15
N SER A 95 -9.73 -0.42 2.27
CA SER A 95 -10.78 -1.27 2.86
C SER A 95 -10.93 -0.97 4.35
N GLU A 96 -11.99 -1.47 4.97
CA GLU A 96 -12.14 -1.39 6.42
C GLU A 96 -10.96 -2.05 7.14
N MET A 97 -10.52 -3.21 6.68
CA MET A 97 -9.35 -3.91 7.21
C MET A 97 -8.08 -3.08 7.05
N GLY A 98 -7.83 -2.51 5.86
CA GLY A 98 -6.67 -1.68 5.59
C GLY A 98 -6.63 -0.41 6.43
N TYR A 99 -7.76 0.27 6.57
CA TYR A 99 -7.89 1.43 7.45
C TYR A 99 -7.66 1.09 8.91
N ASN A 100 -8.31 0.03 9.43
CA ASN A 100 -8.16 -0.37 10.83
C ASN A 100 -6.70 -0.75 11.14
N LYS A 101 -6.05 -1.49 10.25
CA LYS A 101 -4.62 -1.84 10.37
C LYS A 101 -3.74 -0.59 10.40
N THR A 102 -4.00 0.41 9.55
CA THR A 102 -3.31 1.71 9.61
C THR A 102 -3.47 2.37 10.98
N GLN A 103 -4.69 2.42 11.52
CA GLN A 103 -4.94 3.01 12.84
C GLN A 103 -4.27 2.22 13.97
N GLU A 104 -4.22 0.89 13.88
CA GLU A 104 -3.52 0.05 14.84
C GLU A 104 -2.01 0.28 14.82
N VAL A 105 -1.40 0.47 13.64
CA VAL A 105 0.02 0.87 13.51
C VAL A 105 0.25 2.21 14.19
N ILE A 106 -0.59 3.22 13.93
CA ILE A 106 -0.51 4.53 14.58
C ILE A 106 -0.61 4.39 16.10
N ALA A 107 -1.51 3.54 16.59
CA ALA A 107 -1.72 3.32 18.02
C ALA A 107 -0.56 2.61 18.72
N LEU A 108 0.39 1.98 17.98
CA LEU A 108 1.62 1.44 18.55
C LEU A 108 2.59 2.55 19.00
N GLU A 109 2.49 3.78 18.46
CA GLU A 109 3.29 4.90 18.95
C GLU A 109 3.08 5.15 20.45
N GLN A 110 1.84 4.98 20.94
CA GLN A 110 1.56 5.08 22.38
C GLN A 110 2.26 3.99 23.17
N VAL A 111 2.29 2.74 22.63
CA VAL A 111 3.03 1.62 23.27
C VAL A 111 4.53 1.93 23.31
N LEU A 112 5.09 2.41 22.21
CA LEU A 112 6.50 2.80 22.14
C LEU A 112 6.81 3.98 23.08
N PHE A 113 5.91 4.96 23.19
CA PHE A 113 6.06 6.04 24.15
C PHE A 113 6.10 5.53 25.59
N GLU A 114 5.22 4.59 25.96
CA GLU A 114 5.19 3.97 27.30
C GLU A 114 6.48 3.18 27.57
N LEU A 115 7.08 2.57 26.56
CA LEU A 115 8.31 1.78 26.69
C LEU A 115 9.60 2.64 26.68
N GLU A 116 9.64 3.67 25.82
CA GLU A 116 10.86 4.43 25.54
C GLU A 116 10.90 5.81 26.20
N GLY A 117 9.74 6.41 26.53
CA GLY A 117 9.63 7.80 27.03
C GLY A 117 10.05 8.88 26.03
N ALA A 118 10.20 8.52 24.75
CA ALA A 118 10.75 9.41 23.73
C ALA A 118 9.66 10.27 23.08
N SER A 119 9.82 11.60 23.04
CA SER A 119 8.84 12.55 22.47
C SER A 119 8.58 12.37 20.97
N LYS A 120 9.45 11.67 20.26
CA LYS A 120 9.24 11.29 18.85
C LYS A 120 8.16 10.20 18.68
N ARG A 121 7.73 9.54 19.77
CA ARG A 121 6.67 8.54 19.80
C ARG A 121 5.35 9.25 20.08
N ASP A 122 4.73 9.76 19.04
CA ASP A 122 3.54 10.61 19.13
C ASP A 122 2.53 10.22 18.03
N THR A 123 1.37 9.76 18.45
CA THR A 123 0.26 9.40 17.56
C THR A 123 -0.27 10.56 16.72
N GLU A 124 0.17 11.78 16.98
CA GLU A 124 -0.20 12.98 16.24
C GLU A 124 0.87 13.46 15.24
N LEU A 125 1.99 12.74 15.11
CA LEU A 125 3.04 12.99 14.10
C LEU A 125 2.77 12.15 12.82
N TYR A 126 1.54 12.29 12.30
CA TYR A 126 1.12 11.77 11.00
C TYR A 126 0.62 12.90 10.13
N PHE A 127 1.11 12.96 8.91
CA PHE A 127 1.06 14.12 8.02
C PHE A 127 0.26 13.82 6.77
N ILE A 128 -0.66 14.70 6.40
CA ILE A 128 -1.38 14.66 5.13
C ILE A 128 -0.79 15.69 4.16
N SER A 129 -0.52 15.27 2.93
CA SER A 129 -0.08 16.14 1.83
C SER A 129 -0.97 15.91 0.61
N PHE A 130 -1.27 16.97 -0.11
CA PHE A 130 -1.85 16.96 -1.44
C PHE A 130 -0.83 17.53 -2.42
N PHE A 131 -0.66 16.88 -3.55
CA PHE A 131 0.21 17.29 -4.64
C PHE A 131 -0.65 17.64 -5.85
N GLY A 132 -0.65 18.91 -6.28
CA GLY A 132 -1.64 19.44 -7.19
C GLY A 132 -2.97 19.74 -6.49
N ASN A 133 -3.96 20.20 -7.26
CA ASN A 133 -5.25 20.61 -6.73
C ASN A 133 -6.36 19.63 -7.13
N PRO A 134 -6.85 18.76 -6.22
CA PRO A 134 -7.89 17.77 -6.53
C PRO A 134 -9.21 18.38 -7.01
N LEU A 135 -9.44 19.69 -6.78
CA LEU A 135 -10.66 20.40 -7.17
C LEU A 135 -10.58 20.98 -8.59
N LYS A 136 -9.39 21.05 -9.19
CA LYS A 136 -9.16 21.70 -10.48
C LYS A 136 -8.40 20.81 -11.45
N ASP A 137 -7.49 19.97 -10.95
CA ASP A 137 -6.54 19.26 -11.77
C ASP A 137 -7.03 17.84 -12.08
N LYS A 138 -6.76 17.38 -13.30
CA LYS A 138 -6.97 15.99 -13.69
C LYS A 138 -5.84 15.06 -13.20
N VAL A 139 -4.71 15.66 -12.84
CA VAL A 139 -3.51 14.99 -12.34
C VAL A 139 -3.19 15.58 -10.98
N TRP A 140 -3.31 14.78 -9.95
CA TRP A 140 -3.02 15.16 -8.58
C TRP A 140 -2.65 13.92 -7.74
N GLY A 141 -2.14 14.11 -6.56
CA GLY A 141 -1.82 13.03 -5.65
C GLY A 141 -2.02 13.40 -4.20
N TRP A 142 -1.87 12.45 -3.32
CA TRP A 142 -1.83 12.68 -1.88
C TRP A 142 -0.98 11.64 -1.19
N SER A 143 -0.41 12.00 -0.06
CA SER A 143 0.25 11.05 0.85
C SER A 143 -0.26 11.21 2.27
N PHE A 144 -0.23 10.11 3.01
CA PHE A 144 -0.44 10.09 4.46
C PHE A 144 0.71 9.32 5.10
N GLU A 145 1.55 10.02 5.83
CA GLU A 145 2.83 9.49 6.28
C GLU A 145 3.10 9.79 7.75
N GLY A 146 3.76 8.86 8.41
CA GLY A 146 4.27 8.95 9.76
C GLY A 146 5.22 7.80 10.06
N HIS A 147 5.56 7.60 11.32
CA HIS A 147 6.33 6.43 11.70
C HIS A 147 5.55 5.15 11.35
N HIS A 148 6.17 4.28 10.59
CA HIS A 148 5.61 3.00 10.15
C HIS A 148 4.35 3.05 9.26
N VAL A 149 3.98 4.22 8.76
CA VAL A 149 2.93 4.37 7.74
C VAL A 149 3.44 5.26 6.63
N SER A 150 3.36 4.78 5.38
CA SER A 150 3.45 5.63 4.20
C SER A 150 2.47 5.15 3.15
N LEU A 151 1.45 5.95 2.89
CA LEU A 151 0.41 5.72 1.89
C LEU A 151 0.55 6.80 0.82
N ASN A 152 0.80 6.38 -0.43
CA ASN A 152 0.99 7.28 -1.55
C ASN A 152 -0.01 6.95 -2.66
N PHE A 153 -0.78 7.94 -3.07
CA PHE A 153 -1.78 7.80 -4.11
C PHE A 153 -1.61 8.88 -5.17
N THR A 154 -1.67 8.49 -6.43
CA THR A 154 -1.67 9.42 -7.56
C THR A 154 -2.89 9.16 -8.42
N ILE A 155 -3.64 10.21 -8.73
CA ILE A 155 -4.87 10.17 -9.49
C ILE A 155 -4.65 10.86 -10.83
N ILE A 156 -4.91 10.18 -11.94
CA ILE A 156 -4.72 10.68 -13.29
C ILE A 156 -5.95 10.37 -14.13
N ASN A 157 -6.74 11.37 -14.46
CA ASN A 157 -8.01 11.19 -15.17
C ASN A 157 -8.90 10.12 -14.51
N GLY A 158 -8.84 10.01 -13.18
CA GLY A 158 -9.58 9.05 -12.38
C GLY A 158 -8.98 7.65 -12.25
N LYS A 159 -7.95 7.31 -12.99
CA LYS A 159 -7.13 6.14 -12.69
C LYS A 159 -6.31 6.40 -11.43
N VAL A 160 -6.16 5.40 -10.57
CA VAL A 160 -5.47 5.52 -9.28
C VAL A 160 -4.27 4.60 -9.22
N SER A 161 -3.08 5.18 -9.04
CA SER A 161 -1.91 4.44 -8.53
C SER A 161 -1.91 4.50 -7.01
N SER A 162 -1.59 3.38 -6.34
CA SER A 162 -1.63 3.22 -4.89
C SER A 162 -0.30 2.71 -4.32
N SER A 163 0.80 3.03 -4.97
CA SER A 163 2.15 2.62 -4.58
C SER A 163 3.14 3.80 -4.68
N PRO A 164 4.25 3.77 -3.91
CA PRO A 164 4.57 2.78 -2.88
C PRO A 164 3.59 2.84 -1.69
N ARG A 165 3.40 1.68 -1.02
CA ARG A 165 2.58 1.58 0.18
C ARG A 165 3.33 0.78 1.25
N PHE A 166 3.56 1.39 2.40
CA PHE A 166 4.35 0.82 3.49
C PHE A 166 3.58 0.80 4.80
N LEU A 167 3.72 -0.31 5.52
CA LEU A 167 3.33 -0.45 6.91
C LEU A 167 4.45 -1.11 7.71
N GLY A 168 4.64 -0.65 8.94
CA GLY A 168 5.52 -1.30 9.92
C GLY A 168 4.80 -1.59 11.23
N SER A 169 5.41 -2.41 12.06
CA SER A 169 4.95 -2.73 13.40
C SER A 169 6.13 -2.81 14.36
N ASN A 170 6.26 -1.86 15.25
CA ASN A 170 7.22 -1.88 16.34
C ASN A 170 6.50 -1.58 17.67
N PRO A 171 6.50 -2.54 18.61
CA PRO A 171 6.99 -3.91 18.43
C PRO A 171 6.16 -4.73 17.44
N GLY A 172 6.73 -5.80 16.88
CA GLY A 172 6.01 -6.80 16.10
C GLY A 172 4.97 -7.53 16.95
N GLU A 173 5.33 -7.82 18.21
CA GLU A 173 4.44 -8.30 19.28
C GLU A 173 4.68 -7.47 20.55
N VAL A 174 3.63 -6.93 21.12
CA VAL A 174 3.67 -6.25 22.43
C VAL A 174 3.89 -7.27 23.52
N LYS A 175 5.06 -7.27 24.15
CA LYS A 175 5.45 -8.29 25.15
C LYS A 175 4.91 -8.01 26.55
N GLU A 176 4.57 -6.78 26.88
CA GLU A 176 4.13 -6.34 28.21
C GLU A 176 3.12 -5.19 28.13
N GLY A 177 2.60 -4.77 29.30
CA GLY A 177 1.63 -3.68 29.39
C GLY A 177 0.21 -4.08 28.98
N ARG A 178 -0.66 -3.05 28.80
CA ARG A 178 -2.11 -3.26 28.56
C ARG A 178 -2.41 -3.95 27.23
N LYS A 179 -1.54 -3.83 26.25
CA LYS A 179 -1.69 -4.40 24.90
C LYS A 179 -0.88 -5.68 24.71
N LYS A 180 -0.42 -6.33 25.79
CA LYS A 180 0.34 -7.58 25.71
C LYS A 180 -0.31 -8.60 24.80
N GLY A 181 0.48 -9.16 23.87
CA GLY A 181 0.03 -10.14 22.87
C GLY A 181 -0.53 -9.53 21.58
N LEU A 182 -0.66 -8.19 21.49
CA LEU A 182 -1.06 -7.54 20.25
C LEU A 182 0.04 -7.70 19.20
N ARG A 183 -0.33 -8.14 18.00
CA ARG A 183 0.50 -8.26 16.78
C ARG A 183 -0.29 -7.67 15.62
N VAL A 184 0.02 -6.42 15.24
CA VAL A 184 -0.74 -5.68 14.20
C VAL A 184 -0.56 -6.32 12.82
N LEU A 185 0.66 -6.73 12.46
CA LEU A 185 0.99 -7.39 11.20
C LEU A 185 1.07 -8.92 11.34
N ARG A 186 0.23 -9.49 12.23
CA ARG A 186 0.19 -10.93 12.50
C ARG A 186 -0.11 -11.74 11.25
N SER A 187 -1.09 -11.30 10.46
CA SER A 187 -1.57 -12.08 9.32
C SER A 187 -0.51 -12.19 8.24
N GLU A 188 0.25 -11.13 8.01
CA GLU A 188 1.36 -11.09 7.05
C GLU A 188 2.45 -12.06 7.46
N GLU A 189 2.83 -12.07 8.74
CA GLU A 189 3.83 -12.97 9.28
C GLU A 189 3.36 -14.42 9.28
N ASP A 190 2.21 -14.70 9.87
CA ASP A 190 1.70 -16.06 10.06
C ASP A 190 1.38 -16.76 8.73
N LEU A 191 0.86 -16.04 7.73
CA LEU A 191 0.59 -16.61 6.40
C LEU A 191 1.88 -16.89 5.63
N GLY A 192 2.87 -15.98 5.65
CA GLY A 192 4.17 -16.22 5.05
C GLY A 192 4.87 -17.43 5.67
N MET A 193 4.89 -17.51 7.00
CA MET A 193 5.46 -18.62 7.76
C MET A 193 4.73 -19.94 7.49
N THR A 194 3.39 -19.91 7.40
CA THR A 194 2.57 -21.08 7.07
C THR A 194 2.84 -21.59 5.66
N LEU A 195 3.02 -20.67 4.71
CA LEU A 195 3.31 -21.03 3.32
C LEU A 195 4.68 -21.74 3.22
N ILE A 196 5.76 -21.12 3.70
CA ILE A 196 7.11 -21.70 3.58
C ILE A 196 7.22 -23.03 4.31
N ASN A 197 6.58 -23.17 5.49
CA ASN A 197 6.61 -24.43 6.27
C ASN A 197 5.75 -25.54 5.67
N SER A 198 4.84 -25.24 4.73
CA SER A 198 4.06 -26.25 4.01
C SER A 198 4.80 -26.84 2.79
N MET A 199 5.96 -26.30 2.46
CA MET A 199 6.75 -26.73 1.30
C MET A 199 7.55 -28.00 1.58
N THR A 200 7.73 -28.82 0.54
CA THR A 200 8.68 -29.93 0.55
C THR A 200 10.10 -29.40 0.62
N GLU A 201 11.07 -30.26 1.01
CA GLU A 201 12.49 -29.86 1.04
C GLU A 201 12.99 -29.39 -0.34
N ALA A 202 12.56 -30.02 -1.42
CA ALA A 202 12.91 -29.62 -2.79
C ALA A 202 12.37 -28.20 -3.12
N GLN A 203 11.15 -27.87 -2.68
CA GLN A 203 10.57 -26.55 -2.84
C GLN A 203 11.25 -25.50 -1.95
N LYS A 204 11.55 -25.85 -0.68
CA LYS A 204 12.29 -24.97 0.23
C LYS A 204 13.67 -24.61 -0.32
N ASN A 205 14.37 -25.57 -0.93
CA ASN A 205 15.68 -25.32 -1.57
C ASN A 205 15.60 -24.31 -2.73
N LYS A 206 14.45 -24.19 -3.40
CA LYS A 206 14.21 -23.14 -4.39
C LYS A 206 13.79 -21.82 -3.72
N ALA A 207 12.87 -21.88 -2.75
CA ALA A 207 12.29 -20.71 -2.11
C ALA A 207 13.29 -19.95 -1.22
N ILE A 208 14.16 -20.67 -0.48
CA ILE A 208 15.11 -20.07 0.46
C ILE A 208 16.32 -19.54 -0.30
N ILE A 209 16.38 -18.22 -0.46
CA ILE A 209 17.45 -17.55 -1.21
C ILE A 209 18.63 -17.13 -0.35
N SER A 210 18.46 -17.13 0.98
CA SER A 210 19.51 -16.82 1.96
C SER A 210 19.18 -17.42 3.32
N THR A 211 20.20 -17.85 4.06
CA THR A 211 20.08 -18.27 5.47
C THR A 211 20.08 -17.08 6.45
N LYS A 212 20.43 -15.88 5.97
CA LYS A 212 20.45 -14.63 6.74
C LYS A 212 19.46 -13.65 6.12
N THR A 213 18.81 -12.87 6.95
CA THR A 213 17.97 -11.73 6.54
C THR A 213 18.82 -10.54 6.10
N TYR A 214 18.16 -9.51 5.55
CA TYR A 214 18.83 -8.31 5.05
C TYR A 214 18.87 -7.17 6.08
N GLY A 215 18.19 -7.32 7.23
CA GLY A 215 18.12 -6.31 8.27
C GLY A 215 17.06 -5.23 8.02
N GLU A 216 16.48 -5.22 6.83
CA GLU A 216 15.43 -4.27 6.38
C GLU A 216 14.78 -4.83 5.09
N VAL A 217 13.64 -4.27 4.67
CA VAL A 217 13.15 -4.45 3.30
C VAL A 217 14.20 -3.95 2.31
N VAL A 218 14.49 -4.74 1.27
CA VAL A 218 15.62 -4.48 0.36
C VAL A 218 15.45 -3.17 -0.39
N THR A 219 14.21 -2.82 -0.72
CA THR A 219 13.90 -1.58 -1.47
C THR A 219 13.86 -0.32 -0.61
N ALA A 220 13.95 -0.45 0.72
CA ALA A 220 13.92 0.66 1.67
C ALA A 220 12.89 1.73 1.29
N SER A 221 13.26 3.03 1.37
CA SER A 221 12.42 4.16 0.94
C SER A 221 12.89 4.77 -0.40
N GLU A 222 13.50 3.97 -1.25
CA GLU A 222 13.93 4.43 -2.58
C GLU A 222 12.73 4.96 -3.38
N SER A 223 12.95 6.03 -4.14
CA SER A 223 11.89 6.63 -4.96
C SER A 223 11.52 5.77 -6.16
N GLN A 224 12.46 4.99 -6.68
CA GLN A 224 12.29 4.04 -7.76
C GLN A 224 13.02 2.74 -7.43
N VAL A 225 12.46 1.61 -7.84
CA VAL A 225 13.02 0.29 -7.56
C VAL A 225 13.06 -0.55 -8.83
N ASP A 226 14.04 -1.43 -8.88
CA ASP A 226 14.20 -2.41 -9.93
C ASP A 226 13.80 -3.80 -9.43
N HIS A 227 13.63 -4.71 -10.38
CA HIS A 227 13.38 -6.12 -10.13
C HIS A 227 14.52 -6.76 -9.33
N LEU A 228 14.21 -7.46 -8.23
CA LEU A 228 15.21 -8.04 -7.32
C LEU A 228 15.77 -9.39 -7.81
N GLY A 229 15.67 -9.70 -9.11
CA GLY A 229 16.09 -10.94 -9.72
C GLY A 229 15.11 -12.09 -9.50
N ASP A 230 15.33 -13.23 -10.16
CA ASP A 230 14.36 -14.33 -10.30
C ASP A 230 14.59 -15.46 -9.29
N LYS A 231 15.44 -15.26 -8.27
CA LYS A 231 15.63 -16.26 -7.21
C LYS A 231 14.37 -16.43 -6.37
N GLY A 232 13.98 -17.67 -6.13
CA GLY A 232 12.77 -18.05 -5.40
C GLY A 232 12.09 -19.26 -6.02
N ILE A 233 10.87 -19.54 -5.61
CA ILE A 233 10.02 -20.59 -6.16
C ILE A 233 8.86 -19.97 -6.93
N SER A 234 8.59 -20.45 -8.15
CA SER A 234 7.43 -20.05 -8.92
C SER A 234 6.15 -20.60 -8.30
N VAL A 235 5.07 -19.82 -8.35
CA VAL A 235 3.73 -20.25 -7.92
C VAL A 235 3.22 -21.45 -8.73
N SER A 236 3.70 -21.63 -9.96
CA SER A 236 3.43 -22.82 -10.76
C SER A 236 3.94 -24.13 -10.15
N ASP A 237 4.93 -24.07 -9.25
CA ASP A 237 5.49 -25.23 -8.53
C ASP A 237 4.70 -25.60 -7.25
N PHE A 238 3.64 -24.84 -6.92
CA PHE A 238 2.83 -25.09 -5.72
C PHE A 238 1.77 -26.18 -5.97
N ASP A 239 1.56 -27.04 -4.98
CA ASP A 239 0.38 -27.87 -4.94
C ASP A 239 -0.89 -27.04 -4.63
N THR A 240 -2.07 -27.66 -4.76
CA THR A 240 -3.36 -27.00 -4.52
C THR A 240 -3.49 -26.39 -3.11
N SER A 241 -2.90 -27.03 -2.08
CA SER A 241 -2.96 -26.54 -0.69
C SER A 241 -2.04 -25.33 -0.50
N GLN A 242 -0.83 -25.39 -1.05
CA GLN A 242 0.16 -24.32 -1.04
C GLN A 242 -0.35 -23.12 -1.85
N ARG A 243 -0.95 -23.35 -3.01
CA ARG A 243 -1.57 -22.30 -3.80
C ARG A 243 -2.65 -21.55 -3.01
N LYS A 244 -3.54 -22.24 -2.32
CA LYS A 244 -4.55 -21.60 -1.46
C LYS A 244 -3.94 -20.75 -0.33
N LYS A 245 -2.79 -21.17 0.23
CA LYS A 245 -2.09 -20.39 1.25
C LYS A 245 -1.45 -19.14 0.66
N PHE A 246 -0.83 -19.28 -0.51
CA PHE A 246 -0.25 -18.17 -1.26
C PHE A 246 -1.33 -17.15 -1.66
N ASP A 247 -2.46 -17.61 -2.20
CA ASP A 247 -3.56 -16.72 -2.59
C ASP A 247 -4.09 -15.92 -1.40
N LYS A 248 -4.22 -16.54 -0.20
CA LYS A 248 -4.59 -15.82 1.02
C LYS A 248 -3.56 -14.76 1.43
N LEU A 249 -2.27 -15.06 1.29
CA LEU A 249 -1.20 -14.12 1.59
C LEU A 249 -1.23 -12.94 0.61
N LEU A 250 -1.35 -13.21 -0.68
CA LEU A 250 -1.41 -12.18 -1.71
C LEU A 250 -2.67 -11.33 -1.58
N ASP A 251 -3.83 -11.95 -1.36
CA ASP A 251 -5.11 -11.26 -1.16
C ASP A 251 -5.07 -10.32 0.05
N LEU A 252 -4.35 -10.64 1.13
CA LEU A 252 -4.18 -9.77 2.29
C LEU A 252 -3.55 -8.41 1.90
N TYR A 253 -2.57 -8.42 1.00
CA TYR A 253 -1.94 -7.20 0.49
C TYR A 253 -2.81 -6.47 -0.53
N ILE A 254 -3.51 -7.19 -1.38
CA ILE A 254 -4.41 -6.62 -2.40
C ILE A 254 -5.61 -5.94 -1.74
N PHE A 255 -6.32 -6.65 -0.86
CA PHE A 255 -7.54 -6.17 -0.20
C PHE A 255 -7.28 -5.26 1.02
N TYR A 256 -6.06 -4.81 1.21
CA TYR A 256 -5.77 -3.64 2.01
C TYR A 256 -6.41 -2.38 1.39
N LEU A 257 -6.50 -2.32 0.07
CA LEU A 257 -7.15 -1.26 -0.69
C LEU A 257 -8.68 -1.43 -0.69
N ALA A 258 -9.40 -0.34 -0.98
CA ALA A 258 -10.84 -0.39 -1.22
C ALA A 258 -11.16 -1.39 -2.36
N ASP A 259 -12.28 -2.08 -2.24
CA ASP A 259 -12.65 -3.24 -3.07
C ASP A 259 -12.45 -3.04 -4.58
N GLU A 260 -12.77 -1.85 -5.09
CA GLU A 260 -12.62 -1.59 -6.52
C GLU A 260 -11.15 -1.55 -6.95
N LEU A 261 -10.30 -0.84 -6.19
CA LEU A 261 -8.85 -0.80 -6.44
C LEU A 261 -8.22 -2.19 -6.25
N ALA A 262 -8.66 -2.91 -5.24
CA ALA A 262 -8.23 -4.28 -4.97
C ALA A 262 -8.59 -5.22 -6.12
N ASN A 263 -9.85 -5.19 -6.57
CA ASN A 263 -10.32 -6.04 -7.67
C ASN A 263 -9.67 -5.68 -9.01
N GLU A 264 -9.42 -4.39 -9.27
CA GLU A 264 -8.67 -3.96 -10.46
C GLU A 264 -7.24 -4.51 -10.42
N ARG A 265 -6.55 -4.36 -9.29
CA ARG A 265 -5.20 -4.91 -9.08
C ARG A 265 -5.18 -6.43 -9.26
N LYS A 266 -6.14 -7.13 -8.68
CA LYS A 266 -6.24 -8.59 -8.79
C LYS A 266 -6.39 -9.04 -10.23
N LYS A 267 -7.25 -8.39 -11.01
CA LYS A 267 -7.42 -8.66 -12.45
C LYS A 267 -6.14 -8.42 -13.26
N LEU A 268 -5.37 -7.39 -12.93
CA LEU A 268 -4.09 -7.11 -13.60
C LEU A 268 -3.08 -8.25 -13.31
N ILE A 269 -2.98 -8.69 -12.06
CA ILE A 269 -2.10 -9.79 -11.66
C ILE A 269 -2.52 -11.09 -12.35
N GLU A 270 -3.83 -11.41 -12.37
CA GLU A 270 -4.36 -12.59 -13.06
C GLU A 270 -4.05 -12.56 -14.57
N LYS A 271 -4.19 -11.39 -15.20
CA LYS A 271 -3.88 -11.19 -16.61
C LYS A 271 -2.38 -11.35 -16.93
N SER A 272 -1.51 -10.94 -16.00
CA SER A 272 -0.05 -11.09 -16.13
C SER A 272 0.42 -12.53 -15.86
N GLY A 273 -0.47 -13.39 -15.36
CA GLY A 273 -0.18 -14.80 -15.04
C GLY A 273 0.31 -14.95 -13.60
N ILE A 274 -0.63 -15.23 -12.71
CA ILE A 274 -0.35 -15.43 -11.27
C ILE A 274 0.59 -16.61 -11.00
N GLU A 275 0.62 -17.60 -11.90
CA GLU A 275 1.53 -18.75 -11.86
C GLU A 275 3.00 -18.36 -12.07
N ASN A 276 3.26 -17.20 -12.67
CA ASN A 276 4.60 -16.67 -12.91
C ASN A 276 5.15 -15.86 -11.73
N LEU A 277 4.34 -15.63 -10.69
CA LEU A 277 4.81 -14.95 -9.50
C LEU A 277 5.86 -15.80 -8.80
N ILE A 278 6.84 -15.13 -8.20
CA ILE A 278 7.94 -15.75 -7.47
C ILE A 278 7.78 -15.44 -5.99
N PHE A 279 7.81 -16.47 -5.16
CA PHE A 279 7.93 -16.36 -3.72
C PHE A 279 9.37 -16.68 -3.29
N ALA A 280 9.99 -15.80 -2.51
CA ALA A 280 11.32 -16.03 -1.98
C ALA A 280 11.37 -15.78 -0.46
N TRP A 281 12.22 -16.52 0.22
CA TRP A 281 12.38 -16.50 1.67
C TRP A 281 13.85 -16.32 2.06
N ALA A 282 14.10 -15.60 3.16
CA ALA A 282 15.42 -15.53 3.78
C ALA A 282 15.30 -15.62 5.31
N GLY A 283 16.30 -16.23 5.96
CA GLY A 283 16.37 -16.38 7.40
C GLY A 283 15.68 -17.62 7.95
N SER A 284 15.15 -17.52 9.16
CA SER A 284 14.64 -18.65 9.95
C SER A 284 13.26 -19.12 9.50
N LEU A 285 13.00 -20.43 9.65
CA LEU A 285 11.68 -21.05 9.48
C LEU A 285 10.89 -21.15 10.79
N LYS A 286 11.42 -20.58 11.87
CA LYS A 286 10.81 -20.61 13.22
C LYS A 286 10.27 -19.23 13.56
N THR A 287 9.00 -19.15 13.97
CA THR A 287 8.39 -17.93 14.50
C THR A 287 9.22 -17.35 15.65
N GLY A 288 9.33 -16.04 15.73
CA GLY A 288 10.12 -15.33 16.73
C GLY A 288 11.62 -15.24 16.42
N ASN A 289 12.06 -15.74 15.27
CA ASN A 289 13.41 -15.55 14.76
C ASN A 289 13.39 -14.74 13.47
N ALA A 290 14.49 -14.06 13.17
CA ALA A 290 14.62 -13.18 12.03
C ALA A 290 14.31 -13.88 10.71
N HIS A 291 13.41 -13.28 9.91
CA HIS A 291 13.00 -13.78 8.61
C HIS A 291 12.54 -12.64 7.69
N TYR A 292 12.59 -12.93 6.41
CA TYR A 292 12.16 -12.05 5.32
C TYR A 292 11.48 -12.90 4.26
N TYR A 293 10.47 -12.34 3.60
CA TYR A 293 9.97 -12.89 2.34
C TYR A 293 9.64 -11.79 1.34
N ARG A 294 9.61 -12.18 0.08
CA ARG A 294 9.07 -11.34 -0.99
C ARG A 294 8.14 -12.12 -1.91
N ILE A 295 7.18 -11.42 -2.47
CA ILE A 295 6.36 -11.87 -3.61
C ILE A 295 6.65 -10.90 -4.75
N GLN A 296 7.10 -11.42 -5.88
CA GLN A 296 7.49 -10.60 -7.02
C GLN A 296 6.82 -11.07 -8.29
N GLY A 297 6.20 -10.15 -9.01
CA GLY A 297 5.68 -10.32 -10.34
C GLY A 297 6.47 -9.49 -11.35
N LYS A 298 5.96 -9.41 -12.57
CA LYS A 298 6.54 -8.60 -13.63
C LYS A 298 6.43 -7.09 -13.32
N GLU A 299 5.32 -6.66 -12.73
CA GLU A 299 5.01 -5.25 -12.53
C GLU A 299 5.16 -4.81 -11.07
N PHE A 300 5.23 -5.73 -10.10
CA PHE A 300 5.17 -5.38 -8.68
C PHE A 300 6.07 -6.25 -7.81
N LEU A 301 6.34 -5.73 -6.62
CA LEU A 301 7.06 -6.39 -5.55
C LEU A 301 6.34 -6.15 -4.22
N ILE A 302 6.21 -7.20 -3.43
CA ILE A 302 5.85 -7.14 -2.01
C ILE A 302 7.06 -7.62 -1.22
N GLU A 303 7.44 -6.90 -0.18
CA GLU A 303 8.45 -7.33 0.78
C GLU A 303 7.89 -7.33 2.19
N PHE A 304 8.36 -8.26 2.99
CA PHE A 304 8.14 -8.37 4.43
C PHE A 304 9.46 -8.68 5.11
N ASP A 305 9.81 -7.92 6.12
CA ASP A 305 10.99 -8.16 6.97
C ASP A 305 10.62 -8.13 8.45
N ASN A 306 11.07 -9.11 9.22
CA ASN A 306 11.04 -9.13 10.67
C ASN A 306 12.40 -9.54 11.22
N SER A 307 13.41 -8.69 11.02
CA SER A 307 14.78 -8.99 11.40
C SER A 307 15.34 -8.10 12.50
N GLN A 308 14.77 -6.91 12.68
CA GLN A 308 15.23 -5.94 13.69
C GLN A 308 14.68 -6.27 15.08
N ASN A 309 15.29 -5.71 16.12
CA ASN A 309 14.87 -5.83 17.53
C ASN A 309 14.63 -7.28 17.97
N ASN A 310 15.55 -8.20 17.62
CA ASN A 310 15.43 -9.64 17.89
C ASN A 310 14.16 -10.24 17.27
N ALA A 311 13.91 -9.96 16.00
CA ALA A 311 12.71 -10.37 15.26
C ALA A 311 11.39 -9.93 15.92
N ASN A 312 11.35 -8.68 16.36
CA ASN A 312 10.19 -8.04 16.95
C ASN A 312 9.95 -6.63 16.39
N HIS A 313 10.28 -6.41 15.13
CA HIS A 313 10.11 -5.14 14.42
C HIS A 313 9.90 -5.46 12.95
N ILE A 314 8.67 -5.29 12.49
CA ILE A 314 8.21 -5.71 11.17
C ILE A 314 8.11 -4.50 10.24
N HIS A 315 8.62 -4.67 9.02
CA HIS A 315 8.40 -3.77 7.90
C HIS A 315 7.77 -4.54 6.74
N THR A 316 6.82 -3.93 6.05
CA THR A 316 6.25 -4.48 4.83
C THR A 316 5.93 -3.38 3.83
N VAL A 317 6.16 -3.65 2.55
CA VAL A 317 6.01 -2.67 1.47
C VAL A 317 5.43 -3.33 0.23
N TRP A 318 4.57 -2.59 -0.47
CA TRP A 318 4.15 -2.84 -1.85
C TRP A 318 4.79 -1.80 -2.75
N ARG A 319 5.44 -2.26 -3.83
CA ARG A 319 6.06 -1.44 -4.86
C ARG A 319 5.54 -1.82 -6.23
N ASP A 320 5.41 -0.84 -7.12
CA ASP A 320 5.18 -1.07 -8.55
C ASP A 320 6.38 -0.53 -9.31
N PHE A 321 7.08 -1.37 -10.11
CA PHE A 321 8.36 -1.01 -10.74
C PHE A 321 8.26 0.23 -11.63
N ASP A 322 7.26 0.29 -12.50
CA ASP A 322 6.99 1.45 -13.35
C ASP A 322 5.87 2.34 -12.80
N GLY A 323 5.06 1.82 -11.86
CA GLY A 323 3.82 2.44 -11.39
C GLY A 323 3.92 3.20 -10.08
N ASP A 324 5.04 3.11 -9.34
CA ASP A 324 5.22 3.88 -8.11
C ASP A 324 5.03 5.37 -8.36
N PHE A 325 4.23 6.02 -7.51
CA PHE A 325 3.83 7.42 -7.65
C PHE A 325 3.10 7.75 -8.98
N GLY A 326 2.51 6.74 -9.63
CA GLY A 326 1.77 6.89 -10.89
C GLY A 326 2.62 7.21 -12.10
N ARG A 327 3.92 6.86 -12.10
CA ARG A 327 4.83 7.19 -13.21
C ARG A 327 4.38 6.63 -14.56
N ASP A 328 3.87 5.40 -14.59
CA ASP A 328 3.30 4.75 -15.78
C ASP A 328 2.07 5.50 -16.31
N LEU A 329 1.14 5.86 -15.42
CA LEU A 329 -0.08 6.62 -15.73
C LEU A 329 0.25 8.05 -16.20
N ILE A 330 1.24 8.70 -15.58
CA ILE A 330 1.74 10.02 -15.99
C ILE A 330 2.31 9.95 -17.40
N LYS A 331 3.14 8.94 -17.68
CA LYS A 331 3.72 8.72 -19.01
C LYS A 331 2.65 8.44 -20.07
N GLU A 332 1.64 7.64 -19.73
CA GLU A 332 0.48 7.38 -20.60
C GLU A 332 -0.30 8.67 -20.87
N HIS A 333 -0.55 9.47 -19.82
CA HIS A 333 -1.27 10.74 -19.93
C HIS A 333 -0.58 11.71 -20.90
N TYR A 334 0.73 11.93 -20.75
CA TYR A 334 1.48 12.82 -21.65
C TYR A 334 1.55 12.32 -23.08
N LYS A 335 1.61 11.01 -23.32
CA LYS A 335 1.58 10.44 -24.68
C LYS A 335 0.24 10.68 -25.37
N ASN A 336 -0.87 10.66 -24.64
CA ASN A 336 -2.22 10.77 -25.18
C ASN A 336 -2.77 12.21 -25.17
N SER A 337 -2.08 13.13 -24.51
CA SER A 337 -2.46 14.55 -24.44
C SER A 337 -1.64 15.32 -25.47
N ASN A 338 -2.30 15.89 -26.48
CA ASN A 338 -1.68 16.88 -27.37
C ASN A 338 -1.45 18.17 -26.58
N HIS A 339 -0.40 18.20 -25.77
CA HIS A 339 0.09 19.43 -25.17
C HIS A 339 1.00 20.12 -26.22
N HIS A 340 0.38 20.90 -27.10
CA HIS A 340 1.02 21.92 -27.94
C HIS A 340 0.78 23.29 -27.33
#